data_65f103646382f8360b7fc07d5fe8b6c3
#
_entry.id   65f103646382f8360b7fc07d5fe8b6c3
#
_cell.length_a   1.000
_cell.length_b   1.000
_cell.length_c   1.000
_cell.angle_alpha   90.00
_cell.angle_beta   90.00
_cell.angle_gamma   90.00
#
_symmetry.space_group_name_H-M   'P 1'
#
loop_
_entity.id
_entity.type
_entity.pdbx_description
1 polymer ?
#
loop_
_entity_poly.entity_id
_entity_poly.type
_entity_poly.pdbx_seq_one_letter_code
_entity_poly.pdbx_strand_id
1 'polypeptide(L)'
;MPPSRPTLEQLARYSEAFNQSATLAHFGMKVRFPNIDTVEVLLDPVRPEQRGGMGSDAINGGVLAAMFDLVIGCSPALVDPTRRSATVQLSMNFMSAVRGERISARAHITRAGEKLIFAAASISDAQGLECASATGVSLLSSIPWAAGGTPAVN
;
A
#
# COMPACT_ATOMS: atom_id res chain seq x y z
N MET A 1 -2.62 -16.26 -23.80
CA MET A 1 -2.00 -14.93 -23.75
C MET A 1 -1.81 -14.54 -22.29
N PRO A 2 -0.66 -14.06 -21.89
CA PRO A 2 -0.56 -13.43 -20.60
C PRO A 2 -1.50 -12.22 -20.57
N PRO A 3 -2.18 -11.94 -19.45
CA PRO A 3 -2.99 -10.75 -19.31
C PRO A 3 -2.15 -9.51 -19.64
N SER A 4 -2.72 -8.60 -20.43
CA SER A 4 -2.05 -7.33 -20.71
C SER A 4 -1.83 -6.58 -19.41
N ARG A 5 -0.64 -6.01 -19.23
CA ARG A 5 -0.36 -5.16 -18.06
C ARG A 5 -1.38 -4.02 -17.99
N PRO A 6 -1.80 -3.62 -16.78
CA PRO A 6 -2.71 -2.51 -16.63
C PRO A 6 -2.10 -1.20 -17.14
N THR A 7 -2.95 -0.31 -17.63
CA THR A 7 -2.54 1.04 -18.01
C THR A 7 -2.48 1.94 -16.77
N LEU A 8 -1.76 3.05 -16.85
CA LEU A 8 -1.77 4.07 -15.78
C LEU A 8 -3.16 4.62 -15.51
N GLU A 9 -4.00 4.73 -16.55
CA GLU A 9 -5.39 5.18 -16.39
C GLU A 9 -6.22 4.19 -15.56
N GLN A 10 -6.07 2.89 -15.79
CA GLN A 10 -6.73 1.86 -14.99
C GLN A 10 -6.26 1.87 -13.53
N LEU A 11 -4.96 2.05 -13.30
CA LEU A 11 -4.38 2.17 -11.96
C LEU A 11 -4.84 3.46 -11.25
N ALA A 12 -4.96 4.57 -11.97
CA ALA A 12 -5.49 5.82 -11.44
C ALA A 12 -6.94 5.66 -10.97
N ARG A 13 -7.80 5.03 -11.76
CA ARG A 13 -9.19 4.74 -11.38
C ARG A 13 -9.27 3.87 -10.11
N TYR A 14 -8.42 2.86 -10.02
CA TYR A 14 -8.32 2.03 -8.81
C TYR A 14 -7.96 2.88 -7.58
N SER A 15 -6.90 3.67 -7.67
CA SER A 15 -6.44 4.49 -6.54
C SER A 15 -7.44 5.60 -6.18
N GLU A 16 -8.08 6.25 -7.13
CA GLU A 16 -9.14 7.24 -6.89
C GLU A 16 -10.29 6.64 -6.07
N ALA A 17 -10.78 5.47 -6.46
CA ALA A 17 -11.85 4.80 -5.75
C ALA A 17 -11.41 4.34 -4.35
N PHE A 18 -10.22 3.76 -4.22
CA PHE A 18 -9.72 3.27 -2.94
C PHE A 18 -9.44 4.42 -1.96
N ASN A 19 -8.94 5.56 -2.45
CA ASN A 19 -8.69 6.75 -1.65
C ASN A 19 -9.96 7.41 -1.08
N GLN A 20 -11.14 7.04 -1.56
CA GLN A 20 -12.41 7.48 -0.98
C GLN A 20 -12.86 6.64 0.22
N SER A 21 -12.14 5.57 0.55
CA SER A 21 -12.51 4.71 1.67
C SER A 21 -12.35 5.44 3.01
N ALA A 22 -13.29 5.16 3.93
CA ALA A 22 -13.22 5.68 5.30
C ALA A 22 -11.95 5.24 6.03
N THR A 23 -11.44 4.04 5.73
CA THR A 23 -10.22 3.50 6.30
C THR A 23 -9.00 4.35 5.95
N LEU A 24 -8.81 4.70 4.69
CA LEU A 24 -7.69 5.56 4.27
C LEU A 24 -7.82 6.97 4.83
N ALA A 25 -9.03 7.50 4.88
CA ALA A 25 -9.29 8.80 5.53
C ALA A 25 -8.92 8.75 7.03
N HIS A 26 -9.29 7.69 7.73
CA HIS A 26 -8.95 7.47 9.14
C HIS A 26 -7.44 7.39 9.36
N PHE A 27 -6.73 6.63 8.55
CA PHE A 27 -5.27 6.55 8.62
C PHE A 27 -4.54 7.79 8.13
N GLY A 28 -5.22 8.69 7.40
CA GLY A 28 -4.58 9.84 6.77
C GLY A 28 -3.63 9.46 5.65
N MET A 29 -3.91 8.36 4.97
CA MET A 29 -3.05 7.79 3.92
C MET A 29 -3.71 7.89 2.55
N LYS A 30 -2.87 7.93 1.51
CA LYS A 30 -3.31 7.87 0.10
C LYS A 30 -2.49 6.86 -0.67
N VAL A 31 -3.15 6.12 -1.54
CA VAL A 31 -2.53 5.19 -2.49
C VAL A 31 -2.39 5.88 -3.84
N ARG A 32 -1.26 5.68 -4.50
CA ARG A 32 -1.05 6.08 -5.89
C ARG A 32 -0.13 5.11 -6.61
N PHE A 33 -0.10 5.19 -7.91
CA PHE A 33 0.77 4.40 -8.78
C PHE A 33 1.66 5.35 -9.58
N PRO A 34 2.92 5.59 -9.16
CA PRO A 34 3.85 6.46 -9.87
C PRO A 34 4.15 5.97 -11.29
N ASN A 35 4.09 4.66 -11.50
CA ASN A 35 4.25 3.99 -12.78
C ASN A 35 3.56 2.60 -12.72
N ILE A 36 3.64 1.84 -13.82
CA ILE A 36 2.98 0.53 -13.95
C ILE A 36 3.66 -0.60 -13.15
N ASP A 37 4.80 -0.36 -12.52
CA ASP A 37 5.56 -1.36 -11.76
C ASP A 37 5.63 -1.06 -10.26
N THR A 38 5.12 0.11 -9.83
CA THR A 38 5.27 0.60 -8.45
C THR A 38 3.93 1.08 -7.89
N VAL A 39 3.61 0.62 -6.70
CA VAL A 39 2.57 1.19 -5.85
C VAL A 39 3.20 2.00 -4.72
N GLU A 40 2.61 3.11 -4.36
CA GLU A 40 3.06 3.99 -3.29
C GLU A 40 1.91 4.35 -2.36
N VAL A 41 2.19 4.30 -1.06
CA VAL A 41 1.30 4.82 -0.01
C VAL A 41 1.96 6.04 0.61
N LEU A 42 1.22 7.14 0.63
CA LEU A 42 1.67 8.41 1.18
C LEU A 42 1.00 8.68 2.53
N LEU A 43 1.81 9.13 3.47
CA LEU A 43 1.40 9.75 4.72
C LEU A 43 1.89 11.21 4.65
N ASP A 44 0.97 12.13 4.31
CA ASP A 44 1.29 13.53 4.05
C ASP A 44 0.04 14.43 4.25
N PRO A 45 0.02 15.31 5.25
CA PRO A 45 1.04 15.45 6.30
C PRO A 45 0.94 14.37 7.37
N VAL A 46 2.05 14.12 8.06
CA VAL A 46 2.04 13.28 9.26
C VAL A 46 1.31 14.01 10.38
N ARG A 47 0.31 13.34 10.97
CA ARG A 47 -0.49 13.88 12.07
C ARG A 47 0.15 13.57 13.43
N PRO A 48 -0.09 14.39 14.47
CA PRO A 48 0.46 14.16 15.82
C PRO A 48 0.13 12.77 16.38
N GLU A 49 -1.10 12.28 16.17
CA GLU A 49 -1.56 10.96 16.64
C GLU A 49 -0.90 9.77 15.93
N GLN A 50 -0.17 10.01 14.86
CA GLN A 50 0.58 9.00 14.13
C GLN A 50 2.02 8.86 14.61
N ARG A 51 2.44 9.72 15.52
CA ARG A 51 3.78 9.67 16.12
C ARG A 51 3.85 8.66 17.25
N GLY A 52 5.08 8.26 17.60
CA GLY A 52 5.34 7.09 18.44
C GLY A 52 4.85 7.14 19.88
N GLY A 53 4.46 8.30 20.41
CA GLY A 53 4.12 8.45 21.82
C GLY A 53 5.36 8.53 22.73
N MET A 54 5.15 8.68 24.02
CA MET A 54 6.23 8.83 25.03
C MET A 54 7.22 9.95 24.71
N GLY A 55 6.75 11.03 24.05
CA GLY A 55 7.59 12.16 23.64
C GLY A 55 8.42 11.94 22.36
N SER A 56 8.31 10.80 21.70
CA SER A 56 8.99 10.55 20.44
C SER A 56 8.32 11.27 19.27
N ASP A 57 9.11 11.88 18.39
CA ASP A 57 8.67 12.46 17.13
C ASP A 57 8.68 11.46 15.97
N ALA A 58 9.24 10.27 16.19
CA ALA A 58 9.24 9.19 15.22
C ALA A 58 7.81 8.70 14.94
N ILE A 59 7.58 8.21 13.74
CA ILE A 59 6.29 7.61 13.37
C ILE A 59 6.12 6.29 14.12
N ASN A 60 4.94 6.08 14.67
CA ASN A 60 4.62 4.85 15.40
C ASN A 60 4.74 3.62 14.49
N GLY A 61 5.33 2.54 15.01
CA GLY A 61 5.53 1.30 14.26
C GLY A 61 4.22 0.69 13.75
N GLY A 62 3.12 0.84 14.47
CA GLY A 62 1.79 0.40 14.00
C GLY A 62 1.29 1.19 12.80
N VAL A 63 1.63 2.48 12.70
CA VAL A 63 1.33 3.32 11.52
C VAL A 63 2.16 2.85 10.32
N LEU A 64 3.44 2.57 10.53
CA LEU A 64 4.32 2.02 9.48
C LEU A 64 3.83 0.63 9.02
N ALA A 65 3.36 -0.20 9.95
CA ALA A 65 2.77 -1.50 9.64
C ALA A 65 1.50 -1.35 8.77
N ALA A 66 0.65 -0.37 9.07
CA ALA A 66 -0.52 -0.06 8.24
C ALA A 66 -0.11 0.41 6.84
N MET A 67 0.95 1.21 6.71
CA MET A 67 1.48 1.60 5.39
C MET A 67 1.98 0.38 4.60
N PHE A 68 2.67 -0.54 5.25
CA PHE A 68 3.12 -1.78 4.60
C PHE A 68 1.96 -2.67 4.18
N ASP A 69 0.96 -2.85 5.05
CA ASP A 69 -0.23 -3.62 4.69
C ASP A 69 -0.93 -3.04 3.47
N LEU A 70 -1.12 -1.72 3.44
CA LEU A 70 -1.75 -1.05 2.32
C LEU A 70 -0.94 -1.18 1.02
N VAL A 71 0.36 -0.93 1.06
CA VAL A 71 1.19 -0.93 -0.15
C VAL A 71 1.38 -2.35 -0.71
N ILE A 72 1.53 -3.36 0.16
CA ILE A 72 1.59 -4.78 -0.23
C ILE A 72 0.21 -5.24 -0.72
N GLY A 73 -0.85 -4.92 0.02
CA GLY A 73 -2.22 -5.30 -0.31
C GLY A 73 -2.74 -4.69 -1.61
N CYS A 74 -2.22 -3.52 -2.02
CA CYS A 74 -2.54 -2.89 -3.29
C CYS A 74 -1.65 -3.35 -4.46
N SER A 75 -0.54 -4.04 -4.19
CA SER A 75 0.37 -4.51 -5.25
C SER A 75 -0.29 -5.42 -6.30
N PRO A 76 -1.30 -6.27 -5.97
CA PRO A 76 -2.00 -7.04 -6.98
C PRO A 76 -2.70 -6.21 -8.07
N ALA A 77 -3.01 -4.94 -7.81
CA ALA A 77 -3.56 -4.04 -8.83
C ALA A 77 -2.58 -3.82 -10.01
N LEU A 78 -1.27 -4.00 -9.79
CA LEU A 78 -0.26 -3.97 -10.86
C LEU A 78 -0.38 -5.18 -11.82
N VAL A 79 -1.16 -6.20 -11.44
CA VAL A 79 -1.49 -7.36 -12.29
C VAL A 79 -2.90 -7.20 -12.87
N ASP A 80 -3.88 -6.92 -12.01
CA ASP A 80 -5.27 -6.75 -12.41
C ASP A 80 -5.99 -5.79 -11.43
N PRO A 81 -6.16 -4.52 -11.79
CA PRO A 81 -6.81 -3.53 -10.94
C PRO A 81 -8.34 -3.65 -10.88
N THR A 82 -8.93 -4.62 -11.58
CA THR A 82 -10.39 -4.85 -11.57
C THR A 82 -10.83 -5.83 -10.50
N ARG A 83 -9.90 -6.54 -9.88
CA ARG A 83 -10.18 -7.61 -8.92
C ARG A 83 -9.83 -7.21 -7.50
N ARG A 84 -10.57 -7.76 -6.53
CA ARG A 84 -10.27 -7.57 -5.11
C ARG A 84 -8.99 -8.27 -4.73
N SER A 85 -8.29 -7.71 -3.77
CA SER A 85 -7.11 -8.31 -3.17
C SER A 85 -7.14 -8.23 -1.65
N ALA A 86 -6.38 -9.08 -1.00
CA ALA A 86 -6.19 -9.07 0.44
C ALA A 86 -4.78 -9.53 0.78
N THR A 87 -4.14 -8.88 1.73
CA THR A 87 -2.87 -9.33 2.29
C THR A 87 -3.09 -10.61 3.08
N VAL A 88 -2.30 -11.64 2.82
CA VAL A 88 -2.37 -12.94 3.53
C VAL A 88 -1.13 -13.22 4.36
N GLN A 89 -0.02 -12.54 4.09
CA GLN A 89 1.22 -12.64 4.87
C GLN A 89 1.98 -11.33 4.76
N LEU A 90 2.54 -10.88 5.86
CA LEU A 90 3.34 -9.67 5.95
C LEU A 90 4.48 -9.89 6.96
N SER A 91 5.70 -9.65 6.53
CA SER A 91 6.90 -9.67 7.36
C SER A 91 7.60 -8.33 7.27
N MET A 92 7.89 -7.72 8.40
CA MET A 92 8.38 -6.35 8.49
C MET A 92 9.65 -6.27 9.33
N ASN A 93 10.55 -5.36 8.94
CA ASN A 93 11.73 -5.00 9.68
C ASN A 93 11.78 -3.49 9.86
N PHE A 94 11.87 -3.04 11.09
CA PHE A 94 12.06 -1.64 11.45
C PHE A 94 13.53 -1.42 11.79
N MET A 95 14.30 -0.84 10.87
CA MET A 95 15.75 -0.74 10.97
C MET A 95 16.21 0.55 11.64
N SER A 96 15.46 1.63 11.46
CA SER A 96 15.71 2.92 12.11
C SER A 96 14.41 3.71 12.26
N ALA A 97 14.43 4.72 13.13
CA ALA A 97 13.28 5.58 13.38
C ALA A 97 12.94 6.38 12.11
N VAL A 98 11.66 6.36 11.73
CA VAL A 98 11.14 7.15 10.61
C VAL A 98 10.67 8.50 11.15
N ARG A 99 11.23 9.60 10.64
CA ARG A 99 10.89 10.96 11.01
C ARG A 99 10.55 11.79 9.79
N GLY A 100 9.83 12.86 9.99
CA GLY A 100 9.46 13.83 8.97
C GLY A 100 7.97 14.13 8.94
N GLU A 101 7.59 15.01 8.04
CA GLU A 101 6.20 15.47 7.84
C GLU A 101 5.53 14.77 6.65
N ARG A 102 6.33 14.14 5.80
CA ARG A 102 5.87 13.41 4.63
C ARG A 102 6.65 12.11 4.51
N ILE A 103 5.95 10.99 4.53
CA ILE A 103 6.52 9.65 4.48
C ILE A 103 5.87 8.88 3.33
N SER A 104 6.66 8.08 2.64
CA SER A 104 6.14 7.19 1.61
C SER A 104 6.60 5.74 1.83
N ALA A 105 5.68 4.81 1.61
CA ALA A 105 5.98 3.41 1.42
C ALA A 105 5.84 3.07 -0.07
N ARG A 106 6.78 2.31 -0.61
CA ARG A 106 6.76 1.85 -2.00
C ARG A 106 6.90 0.36 -2.07
N ALA A 107 6.14 -0.27 -2.96
CA ALA A 107 6.23 -1.71 -3.21
C ALA A 107 6.32 -2.00 -4.71
N HIS A 108 6.96 -3.12 -5.00
CA HIS A 108 7.00 -3.73 -6.32
C HIS A 108 6.75 -5.23 -6.21
N ILE A 109 6.25 -5.83 -7.28
CA ILE A 109 6.03 -7.26 -7.34
C ILE A 109 7.35 -7.97 -7.56
N THR A 110 7.65 -8.96 -6.71
CA THR A 110 8.81 -9.85 -6.85
C THR A 110 8.45 -11.12 -7.62
N ARG A 111 7.19 -11.58 -7.49
CA ARG A 111 6.65 -12.70 -8.23
C ARG A 111 5.14 -12.60 -8.34
N ALA A 112 4.61 -12.75 -9.53
CA ALA A 112 3.19 -12.89 -9.78
C ALA A 112 2.83 -14.33 -10.10
N GLY A 113 2.02 -14.96 -9.25
CA GLY A 113 1.36 -16.22 -9.53
C GLY A 113 -0.07 -15.97 -10.05
N GLU A 114 -0.81 -17.03 -10.26
CA GLU A 114 -2.21 -16.94 -10.73
C GLU A 114 -3.13 -16.28 -9.70
N LYS A 115 -2.92 -16.59 -8.42
CA LYS A 115 -3.74 -16.08 -7.29
C LYS A 115 -2.91 -15.38 -6.22
N LEU A 116 -1.64 -15.74 -6.08
CA LEU A 116 -0.76 -15.20 -5.06
C LEU A 116 0.26 -14.25 -5.68
N ILE A 117 0.28 -13.05 -5.18
CA ILE A 117 1.20 -12.00 -5.60
C ILE A 117 2.19 -11.75 -4.47
N PHE A 118 3.47 -11.91 -4.76
CA PHE A 118 4.57 -11.67 -3.84
C PHE A 118 5.15 -10.29 -4.12
N ALA A 119 5.33 -9.51 -3.08
CA ALA A 119 5.85 -8.15 -3.20
C ALA A 119 6.87 -7.83 -2.10
N ALA A 120 7.73 -6.89 -2.41
CA ALA A 120 8.66 -6.28 -1.47
C ALA A 120 8.39 -4.77 -1.38
N ALA A 121 8.55 -4.24 -0.19
CA ALA A 121 8.27 -2.84 0.10
C ALA A 121 9.35 -2.21 0.98
N SER A 122 9.48 -0.90 0.89
CA SER A 122 10.33 -0.10 1.77
C SER A 122 9.64 1.18 2.18
N ILE A 123 10.02 1.71 3.34
CA ILE A 123 9.67 3.05 3.80
C ILE A 123 10.96 3.84 3.96
N SER A 124 11.00 4.99 3.31
CA SER A 124 12.09 5.94 3.43
C SER A 124 11.63 7.20 4.16
N ASP A 125 12.56 7.83 4.84
CA ASP A 125 12.32 9.13 5.47
C ASP A 125 12.32 10.28 4.43
N ALA A 126 12.15 11.52 4.93
CA ALA A 126 12.14 12.72 4.09
C ALA A 126 13.46 12.97 3.35
N GLN A 127 14.57 12.38 3.80
CA GLN A 127 15.89 12.45 3.18
C GLN A 127 16.17 11.30 2.20
N GLY A 128 15.23 10.37 2.06
CA GLY A 128 15.36 9.21 1.18
C GLY A 128 16.12 8.04 1.79
N LEU A 129 16.42 8.07 3.10
CA LEU A 129 17.01 6.95 3.80
C LEU A 129 15.95 5.86 4.03
N GLU A 130 16.25 4.63 3.60
CA GLU A 130 15.40 3.49 3.90
C GLU A 130 15.48 3.14 5.39
N CYS A 131 14.33 3.26 6.06
CA CYS A 131 14.22 3.06 7.52
C CYS A 131 13.50 1.77 7.90
N ALA A 132 12.68 1.25 7.01
CA ALA A 132 11.94 0.02 7.23
C ALA A 132 11.74 -0.72 5.91
N SER A 133 11.63 -2.04 5.98
CA SER A 133 11.38 -2.90 4.83
C SER A 133 10.33 -3.96 5.15
N ALA A 134 9.67 -4.47 4.13
CA ALA A 134 8.72 -5.55 4.26
C ALA A 134 8.75 -6.46 3.04
N THR A 135 8.37 -7.70 3.25
CA THR A 135 7.95 -8.64 2.21
C THR A 135 6.56 -9.16 2.56
N GLY A 136 5.77 -9.45 1.56
CA GLY A 136 4.42 -9.95 1.81
C GLY A 136 3.85 -10.70 0.63
N VAL A 137 2.74 -11.35 0.91
CA VAL A 137 1.96 -12.10 -0.07
C VAL A 137 0.52 -11.60 0.00
N SER A 138 -0.05 -11.32 -1.15
CA SER A 138 -1.45 -10.95 -1.28
C SER A 138 -2.19 -11.93 -2.17
N LEU A 139 -3.42 -12.22 -1.80
CA LEU A 139 -4.34 -12.99 -2.63
C LEU A 139 -5.01 -12.04 -3.64
N LEU A 140 -4.94 -12.38 -4.91
CA LEU A 140 -5.75 -11.76 -5.96
C LEU A 140 -7.02 -12.60 -6.13
N SER A 141 -8.14 -12.07 -5.66
CA SER A 141 -9.43 -12.74 -5.70
C SER A 141 -9.96 -12.87 -7.13
N SER A 142 -10.82 -13.86 -7.38
CA SER A 142 -11.62 -13.92 -8.62
C SER A 142 -12.79 -12.93 -8.64
N ILE A 143 -13.09 -12.30 -7.51
CA ILE A 143 -14.23 -11.38 -7.36
C ILE A 143 -13.82 -9.99 -7.85
N PRO A 144 -14.51 -9.42 -8.85
CA PRO A 144 -14.31 -8.04 -9.24
C PRO A 144 -14.71 -7.11 -8.10
N TRP A 145 -14.05 -5.96 -8.00
CA TRP A 145 -14.62 -4.88 -7.22
C TRP A 145 -15.21 -3.85 -8.19
N ALA A 146 -16.46 -3.45 -7.94
CA ALA A 146 -17.11 -2.44 -8.75
C ALA A 146 -16.72 -1.05 -8.25
N ALA A 147 -16.06 -0.27 -9.07
CA ALA A 147 -15.84 1.15 -8.79
C ALA A 147 -17.20 1.83 -8.60
N GLY A 148 -17.51 2.27 -7.37
CA GLY A 148 -18.78 2.94 -7.05
C GLY A 148 -19.91 2.02 -6.55
N GLY A 149 -19.67 0.74 -6.36
CA GLY A 149 -20.65 -0.19 -5.78
C GLY A 149 -20.40 -0.45 -4.28
N THR A 150 -21.48 -0.54 -3.51
CA THR A 150 -21.43 -1.10 -2.16
C THR A 150 -20.87 -2.52 -2.25
N PRO A 151 -19.85 -2.90 -1.45
CA PRO A 151 -19.37 -4.27 -1.47
C PRO A 151 -20.53 -5.23 -1.20
N ALA A 152 -20.65 -6.26 -2.04
CA ALA A 152 -21.54 -7.36 -1.68
C ALA A 152 -21.04 -7.94 -0.37
N VAL A 153 -21.87 -7.84 0.66
CA VAL A 153 -21.64 -8.48 1.94
C VAL A 153 -21.91 -9.97 1.71
N ASN A 154 -20.90 -10.80 1.90
CA ASN A 154 -21.10 -12.24 2.00
C ASN A 154 -21.50 -12.57 3.43
#